data_dc9299101938e64e63ff12454f1c7d7c
#
_entry.id   dc9299101938e64e63ff12454f1c7d7c
#
_cell.length_a   1.000
_cell.length_b   1.000
_cell.length_c   1.000
_cell.angle_alpha   90.00
_cell.angle_beta   90.00
_cell.angle_gamma   90.00
#
_symmetry.space_group_name_H-M   'P 1'
#
loop_
_entity.id
_entity.type
_entity.pdbx_description
1 polymer ?
#
loop_
_entity_poly.entity_id
_entity_poly.type
_entity_poly.pdbx_seq_one_letter_code
_entity_poly.pdbx_strand_id
1 'polypeptide(L)'
;MIRLCIFDLDQTLVDTEDMKELREAGKNRTDAAYAGEVLAAFRSRARHLIDEMTLRMLLLTIPGLKLGVFTRSPRRYVDVVLAEAYASINWDIVIAYEDVQRYKPDGEGVHRSMIAVGMNDTDQLPYVLLVGDGDVDIKAAYNAGCRVALFKKGWPHSYQKTHWRSLSLLPDVVVGDQKEVQTCLQDPLPGLPYLERLLEAGMPATVKPRFDEIAKFFPGEKARHVVHAAGRYFTSCEALKYRREWHHLSQSIQNNKDAVIFPSEWIETIRSFIAFHYLILTSVLPFSGTGPELVITVIPARPDRPHRLAHLLAQLQASYGTNPRLNRLRLTFNPNVLGYRPGVQSQSHDHLKQEARFANVRDHLYVANPSEVQGKRFLVIDDVTTTGSTLLYAKKYLTDAGASSVDCFSLAQTVSDPLKYQ
;
A
#
# COMPACT_ATOMS: atom_id res chain seq x y z
N MET A 1 11.88 1.70 -15.72
CA MET A 1 13.08 0.97 -15.24
C MET A 1 13.70 1.75 -14.09
N ILE A 2 14.05 1.10 -12.98
CA ILE A 2 14.70 1.71 -11.82
C ILE A 2 16.16 2.06 -12.18
N ARG A 3 16.64 3.22 -11.70
CA ARG A 3 18.01 3.72 -11.92
C ARG A 3 18.86 3.65 -10.65
N LEU A 4 18.23 3.82 -9.47
CA LEU A 4 18.89 3.69 -8.17
C LEU A 4 18.06 2.74 -7.30
N CYS A 5 18.69 1.65 -6.84
CA CYS A 5 18.13 0.76 -5.84
C CYS A 5 18.87 0.95 -4.53
N ILE A 6 18.14 1.32 -3.49
CA ILE A 6 18.65 1.49 -2.13
C ILE A 6 18.10 0.35 -1.28
N PHE A 7 18.97 -0.42 -0.65
CA PHE A 7 18.59 -1.51 0.24
C PHE A 7 18.69 -1.08 1.71
N ASP A 8 17.76 -1.51 2.53
CA ASP A 8 18.06 -1.67 3.94
C ASP A 8 19.05 -2.83 4.13
N LEU A 9 19.78 -2.85 5.25
CA LEU A 9 20.79 -3.88 5.51
C LEU A 9 20.18 -5.07 6.26
N ASP A 10 19.73 -4.81 7.48
CA ASP A 10 19.30 -5.85 8.43
C ASP A 10 17.90 -6.36 8.04
N GLN A 11 17.70 -7.67 8.01
CA GLN A 11 16.45 -8.34 7.59
C GLN A 11 16.06 -8.09 6.12
N THR A 12 16.91 -7.40 5.36
CA THR A 12 16.71 -7.14 3.93
C THR A 12 17.84 -7.77 3.08
N LEU A 13 19.05 -7.27 3.21
CA LEU A 13 20.22 -7.88 2.56
C LEU A 13 20.68 -9.13 3.32
N VAL A 14 20.72 -9.04 4.65
CA VAL A 14 21.21 -10.10 5.55
C VAL A 14 20.27 -10.33 6.73
N ASP A 15 20.17 -11.58 7.17
CA ASP A 15 19.46 -11.98 8.39
C ASP A 15 20.39 -11.82 9.61
N THR A 16 20.12 -10.82 10.42
CA THR A 16 20.93 -10.42 11.58
C THR A 16 20.08 -10.17 12.84
N GLU A 17 18.90 -10.78 12.93
CA GLU A 17 18.03 -10.60 14.10
C GLU A 17 18.72 -10.99 15.41
N ASP A 18 19.49 -12.08 15.39
CA ASP A 18 20.30 -12.56 16.53
C ASP A 18 21.51 -11.67 16.86
N MET A 19 21.87 -10.72 15.99
CA MET A 19 22.99 -9.78 16.19
C MET A 19 22.50 -8.40 16.69
N LYS A 20 21.24 -8.26 17.03
CA LYS A 20 20.63 -6.95 17.38
C LYS A 20 21.37 -6.25 18.53
N GLU A 21 21.68 -6.96 19.60
CA GLU A 21 22.41 -6.39 20.75
C GLU A 21 23.79 -5.91 20.36
N LEU A 22 24.54 -6.71 19.60
CA LEU A 22 25.86 -6.36 19.10
C LEU A 22 25.83 -5.16 18.18
N ARG A 23 24.83 -5.10 17.28
CA ARG A 23 24.58 -3.95 16.40
C ARG A 23 24.31 -2.67 17.21
N GLU A 24 23.40 -2.70 18.18
CA GLU A 24 23.10 -1.53 19.02
C GLU A 24 24.32 -1.07 19.84
N ALA A 25 25.12 -2.00 20.32
CA ALA A 25 26.38 -1.70 21.02
C ALA A 25 27.36 -0.90 20.15
N GLY A 26 27.34 -1.10 18.83
CA GLY A 26 28.21 -0.42 17.88
C GLY A 26 28.05 1.10 17.82
N LYS A 27 26.92 1.64 18.30
CA LYS A 27 26.72 3.10 18.42
C LYS A 27 27.67 3.77 19.39
N ASN A 28 28.15 3.03 20.40
CA ASN A 28 28.95 3.57 21.49
C ASN A 28 30.33 2.91 21.60
N ARG A 29 30.56 1.78 20.91
CA ARG A 29 31.86 1.06 20.97
C ARG A 29 32.83 1.62 19.95
N THR A 30 34.02 1.94 20.45
CA THR A 30 35.15 2.48 19.65
C THR A 30 36.37 1.57 19.66
N ASP A 31 36.32 0.47 20.43
CA ASP A 31 37.44 -0.45 20.59
C ASP A 31 37.67 -1.32 19.33
N ALA A 32 38.90 -1.79 19.16
CA ALA A 32 39.31 -2.59 18.00
C ALA A 32 38.71 -4.00 17.99
N ALA A 33 38.32 -4.54 19.16
CA ALA A 33 37.78 -5.88 19.29
C ALA A 33 36.36 -5.97 18.68
N TYR A 34 35.60 -4.88 18.66
CA TYR A 34 34.23 -4.84 18.17
C TYR A 34 34.08 -5.41 16.75
N ALA A 35 34.96 -5.02 15.83
CA ALA A 35 34.90 -5.53 14.45
C ALA A 35 35.11 -7.04 14.37
N GLY A 36 36.01 -7.59 15.19
CA GLY A 36 36.23 -9.03 15.30
C GLY A 36 35.02 -9.78 15.85
N GLU A 37 34.34 -9.22 16.86
CA GLU A 37 33.11 -9.80 17.42
C GLU A 37 31.96 -9.82 16.40
N VAL A 38 31.75 -8.70 15.66
CA VAL A 38 30.77 -8.62 14.58
C VAL A 38 31.07 -9.66 13.50
N LEU A 39 32.32 -9.77 13.07
CA LEU A 39 32.75 -10.73 12.04
C LEU A 39 32.53 -12.18 12.50
N ALA A 40 32.93 -12.51 13.73
CA ALA A 40 32.74 -13.84 14.30
C ALA A 40 31.26 -14.20 14.41
N ALA A 41 30.44 -13.27 14.91
CA ALA A 41 28.98 -13.45 14.98
C ALA A 41 28.35 -13.60 13.58
N PHE A 42 28.80 -12.80 12.61
CA PHE A 42 28.29 -12.87 11.24
C PHE A 42 28.61 -14.22 10.58
N ARG A 43 29.82 -14.75 10.76
CA ARG A 43 30.27 -16.04 10.19
C ARG A 43 29.66 -17.26 10.87
N SER A 44 28.99 -17.12 12.00
CA SER A 44 28.43 -18.25 12.76
C SER A 44 27.37 -19.05 12.01
N ARG A 45 26.71 -18.47 11.00
CA ARG A 45 25.72 -19.12 10.12
C ARG A 45 25.60 -18.41 8.77
N ALA A 46 24.92 -19.05 7.82
CA ALA A 46 24.55 -18.41 6.55
C ALA A 46 23.50 -17.33 6.78
N ARG A 47 23.70 -16.12 6.24
CA ARG A 47 22.88 -14.94 6.54
C ARG A 47 22.29 -14.23 5.33
N HIS A 48 22.69 -14.56 4.11
CA HIS A 48 22.23 -13.85 2.93
C HIS A 48 20.74 -14.04 2.68
N LEU A 49 19.98 -12.95 2.65
CA LEU A 49 18.60 -12.90 2.17
C LEU A 49 18.55 -12.56 0.68
N ILE A 50 19.47 -11.71 0.25
CA ILE A 50 19.80 -11.46 -1.16
C ILE A 50 21.26 -11.81 -1.33
N ASP A 51 21.58 -12.77 -2.19
CA ASP A 51 22.96 -13.20 -2.39
C ASP A 51 23.76 -12.24 -3.30
N GLU A 52 25.08 -12.26 -3.14
CA GLU A 52 26.01 -11.42 -3.88
C GLU A 52 25.91 -11.64 -5.40
N MET A 53 25.68 -12.89 -5.83
CA MET A 53 25.52 -13.22 -7.24
C MET A 53 24.27 -12.53 -7.84
N THR A 54 23.18 -12.49 -7.10
CA THR A 54 21.97 -11.75 -7.52
C THR A 54 22.25 -10.27 -7.75
N LEU A 55 22.98 -9.61 -6.83
CA LEU A 55 23.35 -8.19 -7.00
C LEU A 55 24.26 -7.99 -8.22
N ARG A 56 25.22 -8.88 -8.44
CA ARG A 56 26.07 -8.85 -9.64
C ARG A 56 25.26 -9.01 -10.93
N MET A 57 24.32 -9.95 -10.94
CA MET A 57 23.42 -10.16 -12.10
C MET A 57 22.54 -8.93 -12.37
N LEU A 58 22.05 -8.24 -11.32
CA LEU A 58 21.31 -7.00 -11.47
C LEU A 58 22.15 -5.91 -12.19
N LEU A 59 23.40 -5.72 -11.75
CA LEU A 59 24.32 -4.76 -12.38
C LEU A 59 24.64 -5.10 -13.85
N LEU A 60 24.68 -6.39 -14.18
CA LEU A 60 24.92 -6.85 -15.57
C LEU A 60 23.67 -6.73 -16.46
N THR A 61 22.49 -6.95 -15.89
CA THR A 61 21.24 -7.04 -16.67
C THR A 61 20.46 -5.73 -16.76
N ILE A 62 20.74 -4.77 -15.86
CA ILE A 62 20.10 -3.45 -15.85
C ILE A 62 21.17 -2.38 -16.07
N PRO A 63 21.34 -1.92 -17.33
CA PRO A 63 22.39 -0.95 -17.67
C PRO A 63 22.23 0.36 -16.88
N GLY A 64 23.31 0.80 -16.23
CA GLY A 64 23.35 2.05 -15.48
C GLY A 64 22.65 2.01 -14.11
N LEU A 65 22.21 0.84 -13.66
CA LEU A 65 21.67 0.69 -12.30
C LEU A 65 22.75 1.05 -11.28
N LYS A 66 22.36 1.87 -10.30
CA LYS A 66 23.15 2.24 -9.12
C LYS A 66 22.64 1.47 -7.90
N LEU A 67 23.57 0.98 -7.06
CA LEU A 67 23.23 0.27 -5.82
C LEU A 67 23.67 1.08 -4.61
N GLY A 68 22.74 1.29 -3.67
CA GLY A 68 23.01 1.93 -2.40
C GLY A 68 22.54 1.10 -1.21
N VAL A 69 23.06 1.46 -0.05
CA VAL A 69 22.57 0.96 1.25
C VAL A 69 22.13 2.15 2.08
N PHE A 70 20.97 2.06 2.72
CA PHE A 70 20.51 3.03 3.71
C PHE A 70 19.96 2.28 4.92
N THR A 71 20.66 2.37 6.05
CA THR A 71 20.33 1.61 7.26
C THR A 71 20.37 2.48 8.51
N ARG A 72 19.74 2.01 9.59
CA ARG A 72 19.83 2.59 10.94
C ARG A 72 20.97 1.99 11.77
N SER A 73 21.74 1.10 11.16
CA SER A 73 22.88 0.43 11.81
C SER A 73 24.11 1.31 11.84
N PRO A 74 24.95 1.21 12.89
CA PRO A 74 26.16 2.01 13.04
C PRO A 74 27.18 1.74 11.91
N ARG A 75 27.93 2.77 11.49
CA ARG A 75 28.91 2.69 10.40
C ARG A 75 29.88 1.50 10.58
N ARG A 76 30.45 1.35 11.76
CA ARG A 76 31.40 0.26 12.04
C ARG A 76 30.84 -1.13 11.86
N TYR A 77 29.56 -1.32 12.22
CA TYR A 77 28.86 -2.57 11.99
C TYR A 77 28.63 -2.79 10.49
N VAL A 78 28.13 -1.77 9.81
CA VAL A 78 27.81 -1.81 8.38
C VAL A 78 29.05 -2.18 7.55
N ASP A 79 30.19 -1.54 7.83
CA ASP A 79 31.43 -1.76 7.08
C ASP A 79 31.90 -3.22 7.20
N VAL A 80 31.86 -3.82 8.41
CA VAL A 80 32.24 -5.22 8.62
C VAL A 80 31.27 -6.16 7.90
N VAL A 81 29.96 -5.93 8.01
CA VAL A 81 28.95 -6.80 7.42
C VAL A 81 29.00 -6.74 5.89
N LEU A 82 29.10 -5.54 5.30
CA LEU A 82 29.17 -5.40 3.84
C LEU A 82 30.47 -5.96 3.26
N ALA A 83 31.60 -5.74 3.93
CA ALA A 83 32.90 -6.29 3.49
C ALA A 83 32.90 -7.83 3.50
N GLU A 84 32.24 -8.46 4.47
CA GLU A 84 32.15 -9.92 4.55
C GLU A 84 31.11 -10.50 3.60
N ALA A 85 29.91 -9.91 3.56
CA ALA A 85 28.79 -10.48 2.81
C ALA A 85 28.83 -10.16 1.31
N TYR A 86 29.41 -9.03 0.92
CA TYR A 86 29.34 -8.46 -0.43
C TYR A 86 30.67 -7.92 -0.91
N ALA A 87 31.75 -8.66 -0.71
CA ALA A 87 33.12 -8.24 -0.99
C ALA A 87 33.38 -7.84 -2.46
N SER A 88 32.62 -8.42 -3.42
CA SER A 88 32.76 -8.09 -4.85
C SER A 88 31.78 -7.00 -5.33
N ILE A 89 30.92 -6.48 -4.47
CA ILE A 89 29.97 -5.44 -4.84
C ILE A 89 30.58 -4.07 -4.58
N ASN A 90 30.67 -3.28 -5.64
CA ASN A 90 31.04 -1.88 -5.51
C ASN A 90 29.76 -1.05 -5.26
N TRP A 91 29.50 -0.72 -4.00
CA TRP A 91 28.34 0.11 -3.62
C TRP A 91 28.58 1.54 -4.07
N ASP A 92 27.65 2.12 -4.84
CA ASP A 92 27.72 3.53 -5.25
C ASP A 92 27.59 4.48 -4.05
N ILE A 93 26.84 4.07 -3.02
CA ILE A 93 26.67 4.82 -1.76
C ILE A 93 26.27 3.90 -0.61
N VAL A 94 26.78 4.16 0.57
CA VAL A 94 26.38 3.53 1.83
C VAL A 94 26.08 4.61 2.85
N ILE A 95 24.87 4.64 3.35
CA ILE A 95 24.37 5.57 4.38
C ILE A 95 24.08 4.77 5.66
N ALA A 96 24.89 4.95 6.68
CA ALA A 96 24.73 4.40 8.02
C ALA A 96 24.06 5.38 8.97
N TYR A 97 23.88 4.99 10.22
CA TYR A 97 23.24 5.80 11.26
C TYR A 97 23.88 7.19 11.43
N GLU A 98 25.21 7.25 11.42
CA GLU A 98 25.99 8.49 11.67
C GLU A 98 26.03 9.43 10.46
N ASP A 99 25.66 8.98 9.27
CA ASP A 99 25.80 9.76 8.04
C ASP A 99 24.61 10.70 7.78
N VAL A 100 23.56 10.64 8.58
CA VAL A 100 22.36 11.47 8.44
C VAL A 100 22.03 12.17 9.75
N GLN A 101 21.42 13.32 9.65
CA GLN A 101 20.88 14.02 10.82
C GLN A 101 19.51 13.43 11.21
N ARG A 102 18.75 13.03 10.23
CA ARG A 102 17.43 12.42 10.38
C ARG A 102 17.42 11.04 9.72
N TYR A 103 17.45 10.02 10.56
CA TYR A 103 17.39 8.62 10.12
C TYR A 103 15.97 8.20 9.78
N LYS A 104 15.81 6.99 9.17
CA LYS A 104 14.49 6.43 8.88
C LYS A 104 13.56 6.52 10.11
N PRO A 105 12.31 6.97 9.95
CA PRO A 105 11.53 7.04 8.72
C PRO A 105 11.64 8.36 7.92
N ASP A 106 12.60 9.23 8.20
CA ASP A 106 12.89 10.41 7.36
C ASP A 106 13.49 9.98 6.01
N GLY A 107 13.24 10.77 4.97
CA GLY A 107 13.74 10.54 3.62
C GLY A 107 15.15 11.05 3.35
N GLU A 108 15.84 11.66 4.33
CA GLU A 108 17.16 12.30 4.14
C GLU A 108 18.17 11.35 3.49
N GLY A 109 18.26 10.09 3.96
CA GLY A 109 19.21 9.13 3.40
C GLY A 109 18.92 8.77 1.93
N VAL A 110 17.67 8.76 1.50
CA VAL A 110 17.32 8.55 0.09
C VAL A 110 17.79 9.74 -0.75
N HIS A 111 17.51 10.97 -0.31
CA HIS A 111 17.95 12.18 -1.03
C HIS A 111 19.47 12.29 -1.11
N ARG A 112 20.18 11.98 -0.02
CA ARG A 112 21.67 11.92 -0.04
C ARG A 112 22.18 10.85 -1.02
N SER A 113 21.51 9.69 -1.07
CA SER A 113 21.88 8.64 -2.03
C SER A 113 21.70 9.09 -3.47
N MET A 114 20.60 9.78 -3.78
CA MET A 114 20.37 10.36 -5.10
C MET A 114 21.46 11.35 -5.51
N ILE A 115 21.79 12.32 -4.64
CA ILE A 115 22.83 13.31 -4.89
C ILE A 115 24.17 12.62 -5.16
N ALA A 116 24.55 11.63 -4.37
CA ALA A 116 25.82 10.92 -4.50
C ALA A 116 25.99 10.21 -5.86
N VAL A 117 24.89 9.79 -6.49
CA VAL A 117 24.92 9.16 -7.81
C VAL A 117 24.55 10.11 -8.96
N GLY A 118 24.49 11.42 -8.70
CA GLY A 118 24.19 12.44 -9.71
C GLY A 118 22.73 12.60 -10.08
N MET A 119 21.79 12.06 -9.29
CA MET A 119 20.36 12.25 -9.44
C MET A 119 19.90 13.44 -8.57
N ASN A 120 19.98 14.65 -9.12
CA ASN A 120 19.77 15.89 -8.34
C ASN A 120 18.34 16.43 -8.41
N ASP A 121 17.52 15.94 -9.33
CA ASP A 121 16.18 16.47 -9.58
C ASP A 121 15.08 15.57 -8.99
N THR A 122 14.03 16.18 -8.48
CA THR A 122 12.89 15.46 -7.86
C THR A 122 12.05 14.68 -8.88
N ASP A 123 12.12 15.03 -10.17
CA ASP A 123 11.49 14.29 -11.27
C ASP A 123 12.12 12.89 -11.48
N GLN A 124 13.29 12.64 -10.88
CA GLN A 124 13.96 11.34 -10.90
C GLN A 124 13.50 10.39 -9.78
N LEU A 125 12.75 10.87 -8.79
CA LEU A 125 12.22 10.06 -7.69
C LEU A 125 11.40 8.81 -8.13
N PRO A 126 10.62 8.85 -9.21
CA PRO A 126 9.94 7.65 -9.72
C PRO A 126 10.88 6.50 -10.15
N TYR A 127 12.15 6.80 -10.40
CA TYR A 127 13.19 5.84 -10.80
C TYR A 127 14.08 5.38 -9.64
N VAL A 128 13.77 5.78 -8.42
CA VAL A 128 14.44 5.36 -7.17
C VAL A 128 13.56 4.35 -6.45
N LEU A 129 14.13 3.21 -6.07
CA LEU A 129 13.45 2.16 -5.29
C LEU A 129 14.19 1.94 -3.97
N LEU A 130 13.48 2.10 -2.85
CA LEU A 130 13.94 1.64 -1.54
C LEU A 130 13.39 0.23 -1.30
N VAL A 131 14.26 -0.72 -1.02
CA VAL A 131 13.91 -2.10 -0.65
C VAL A 131 14.18 -2.27 0.84
N GLY A 132 13.16 -2.66 1.60
CA GLY A 132 13.27 -2.86 3.04
C GLY A 132 12.20 -3.82 3.56
N ASP A 133 12.35 -4.29 4.80
CA ASP A 133 11.46 -5.30 5.39
C ASP A 133 10.38 -4.73 6.31
N GLY A 134 10.43 -3.43 6.65
CA GLY A 134 9.63 -2.84 7.69
C GLY A 134 8.81 -1.60 7.32
N ASP A 135 7.93 -1.21 8.25
CA ASP A 135 7.12 0.01 8.11
C ASP A 135 7.97 1.29 8.10
N VAL A 136 9.15 1.23 8.70
CA VAL A 136 10.12 2.34 8.75
C VAL A 136 10.66 2.65 7.35
N ASP A 137 10.93 1.61 6.54
CA ASP A 137 11.41 1.75 5.16
C ASP A 137 10.32 2.32 4.25
N ILE A 138 9.10 1.79 4.38
CA ILE A 138 7.95 2.29 3.61
C ILE A 138 7.73 3.79 3.89
N LYS A 139 7.76 4.18 5.15
CA LYS A 139 7.59 5.58 5.55
C LYS A 139 8.75 6.46 5.05
N ALA A 140 9.99 5.96 5.10
CA ALA A 140 11.16 6.69 4.58
C ALA A 140 11.04 6.92 3.06
N ALA A 141 10.61 5.92 2.31
CA ALA A 141 10.38 6.05 0.88
C ALA A 141 9.24 7.05 0.56
N TYR A 142 8.14 7.00 1.32
CA TYR A 142 7.03 7.93 1.14
C TYR A 142 7.44 9.37 1.47
N ASN A 143 8.20 9.56 2.55
CA ASN A 143 8.74 10.85 2.95
C ASN A 143 9.73 11.41 1.91
N ALA A 144 10.59 10.55 1.39
CA ALA A 144 11.51 10.93 0.31
C ALA A 144 10.78 11.20 -1.02
N GLY A 145 9.64 10.58 -1.24
CA GLY A 145 8.87 10.65 -2.48
C GLY A 145 9.23 9.57 -3.51
N CYS A 146 10.04 8.57 -3.17
CA CYS A 146 10.45 7.49 -4.06
C CYS A 146 9.53 6.26 -4.00
N ARG A 147 9.81 5.23 -4.83
CA ARG A 147 9.12 3.93 -4.75
C ARG A 147 9.65 3.09 -3.60
N VAL A 148 8.85 2.12 -3.15
CA VAL A 148 9.24 1.16 -2.11
C VAL A 148 8.81 -0.27 -2.46
N ALA A 149 9.74 -1.22 -2.29
CA ALA A 149 9.44 -2.64 -2.28
C ALA A 149 9.57 -3.20 -0.86
N LEU A 150 8.47 -3.77 -0.35
CA LEU A 150 8.47 -4.47 0.92
C LEU A 150 8.97 -5.90 0.73
N PHE A 151 10.14 -6.22 1.29
CA PHE A 151 10.80 -7.50 1.18
C PHE A 151 10.46 -8.41 2.36
N LYS A 152 9.84 -9.57 2.11
CA LYS A 152 9.30 -10.44 3.16
C LYS A 152 10.06 -11.73 3.40
N LYS A 153 11.18 -11.97 2.73
CA LYS A 153 11.90 -13.26 2.83
C LYS A 153 12.35 -13.60 4.26
N GLY A 154 12.72 -12.59 5.05
CA GLY A 154 13.09 -12.73 6.47
C GLY A 154 11.89 -12.84 7.43
N TRP A 155 10.66 -12.72 6.94
CA TRP A 155 9.49 -12.72 7.80
C TRP A 155 9.12 -14.13 8.27
N PRO A 156 8.60 -14.28 9.51
CA PRO A 156 8.11 -15.56 10.01
C PRO A 156 6.83 -15.99 9.27
N HIS A 157 6.53 -17.28 9.27
CA HIS A 157 5.27 -17.80 8.68
C HIS A 157 4.02 -17.19 9.33
N SER A 158 4.06 -16.94 10.63
CA SER A 158 2.99 -16.25 11.35
C SER A 158 3.32 -14.78 11.54
N TYR A 159 2.60 -13.93 10.82
CA TYR A 159 2.83 -12.48 10.84
C TYR A 159 2.48 -11.88 12.21
N GLN A 160 3.43 -11.12 12.74
CA GLN A 160 3.27 -10.31 13.96
C GLN A 160 2.60 -8.95 13.63
N LYS A 161 2.25 -8.19 14.66
CA LYS A 161 1.61 -6.87 14.53
C LYS A 161 2.42 -5.91 13.65
N THR A 162 3.74 -5.96 13.73
CA THR A 162 4.66 -5.13 12.91
C THR A 162 4.54 -5.43 11.42
N HIS A 163 4.46 -6.71 11.05
CA HIS A 163 4.31 -7.15 9.67
C HIS A 163 2.97 -6.69 9.07
N TRP A 164 1.89 -6.86 9.82
CA TRP A 164 0.57 -6.36 9.41
C TRP A 164 0.54 -4.84 9.27
N ARG A 165 1.25 -4.11 10.13
CA ARG A 165 1.39 -2.65 10.02
C ARG A 165 2.12 -2.25 8.75
N SER A 166 3.20 -2.95 8.37
CA SER A 166 3.92 -2.70 7.11
C SER A 166 3.01 -2.92 5.90
N LEU A 167 2.27 -4.04 5.86
CA LEU A 167 1.32 -4.31 4.78
C LEU A 167 0.20 -3.25 4.70
N SER A 168 -0.27 -2.74 5.85
CA SER A 168 -1.34 -1.73 5.89
C SER A 168 -0.92 -0.36 5.38
N LEU A 169 0.37 -0.09 5.22
CA LEU A 169 0.90 1.11 4.57
C LEU A 169 0.85 1.02 3.05
N LEU A 170 0.54 -0.16 2.48
CA LEU A 170 0.41 -0.39 1.05
C LEU A 170 1.68 -0.02 0.26
N PRO A 171 2.81 -0.73 0.43
CA PRO A 171 4.02 -0.48 -0.34
C PRO A 171 3.74 -0.57 -1.85
N ASP A 172 4.56 0.05 -2.69
CA ASP A 172 4.41 -0.02 -4.14
C ASP A 172 4.41 -1.47 -4.62
N VAL A 173 5.39 -2.24 -4.16
CA VAL A 173 5.51 -3.66 -4.48
C VAL A 173 5.72 -4.46 -3.19
N VAL A 174 5.23 -5.68 -3.16
CA VAL A 174 5.54 -6.66 -2.10
C VAL A 174 6.28 -7.80 -2.76
N VAL A 175 7.49 -8.10 -2.28
CA VAL A 175 8.37 -9.11 -2.85
C VAL A 175 8.73 -10.17 -1.79
N GLY A 176 8.65 -11.43 -2.18
CA GLY A 176 8.88 -12.58 -1.29
C GLY A 176 10.31 -13.11 -1.34
N ASP A 177 11.03 -12.87 -2.43
CA ASP A 177 12.37 -13.37 -2.64
C ASP A 177 13.22 -12.47 -3.55
N GLN A 178 14.48 -12.82 -3.73
CA GLN A 178 15.43 -12.05 -4.54
C GLN A 178 15.11 -12.05 -6.04
N LYS A 179 14.39 -13.05 -6.58
CA LYS A 179 13.98 -13.08 -7.99
C LYS A 179 12.88 -12.05 -8.24
N GLU A 180 11.96 -11.93 -7.30
CA GLU A 180 10.92 -10.90 -7.36
C GLU A 180 11.51 -9.48 -7.23
N VAL A 181 12.59 -9.29 -6.43
CA VAL A 181 13.34 -8.03 -6.41
C VAL A 181 13.92 -7.72 -7.78
N GLN A 182 14.54 -8.70 -8.46
CA GLN A 182 15.08 -8.53 -9.80
C GLN A 182 13.99 -8.11 -10.79
N THR A 183 12.85 -8.80 -10.78
CA THR A 183 11.71 -8.46 -11.65
C THR A 183 11.20 -7.05 -11.36
N CYS A 184 11.08 -6.68 -10.09
CA CYS A 184 10.64 -5.35 -9.66
C CYS A 184 11.58 -4.22 -10.12
N LEU A 185 12.90 -4.46 -10.14
CA LEU A 185 13.88 -3.47 -10.60
C LEU A 185 13.81 -3.25 -12.11
N GLN A 186 13.54 -4.30 -12.88
CA GLN A 186 13.34 -4.22 -14.32
C GLN A 186 12.04 -3.48 -14.66
N ASP A 187 10.94 -3.87 -14.00
CA ASP A 187 9.62 -3.27 -14.16
C ASP A 187 8.80 -3.38 -12.86
N PRO A 188 8.61 -2.28 -12.10
CA PRO A 188 7.81 -2.29 -10.88
C PRO A 188 6.29 -2.29 -11.16
N LEU A 189 5.84 -1.96 -12.38
CA LEU A 189 4.44 -1.73 -12.70
C LEU A 189 3.53 -2.95 -12.43
N PRO A 190 3.91 -4.19 -12.75
CA PRO A 190 3.08 -5.36 -12.46
C PRO A 190 2.78 -5.55 -10.97
N GLY A 191 3.66 -5.08 -10.09
CA GLY A 191 3.52 -5.18 -8.63
C GLY A 191 2.66 -4.08 -7.99
N LEU A 192 2.35 -2.99 -8.71
CA LEU A 192 1.56 -1.87 -8.19
C LEU A 192 0.11 -2.27 -7.87
N PRO A 193 -0.55 -1.58 -6.93
CA PRO A 193 -2.00 -1.63 -6.78
C PRO A 193 -2.71 -1.38 -8.11
N TYR A 194 -3.83 -2.05 -8.35
CA TYR A 194 -4.38 -2.17 -9.70
C TYR A 194 -4.75 -0.85 -10.36
N LEU A 195 -5.39 0.07 -9.64
CA LEU A 195 -5.76 1.38 -10.20
C LEU A 195 -4.54 2.26 -10.49
N GLU A 196 -3.51 2.21 -9.63
CA GLU A 196 -2.27 2.95 -9.86
C GLU A 196 -1.57 2.46 -11.13
N ARG A 197 -1.53 1.13 -11.33
CA ARG A 197 -0.98 0.51 -12.53
C ARG A 197 -1.73 0.93 -13.80
N LEU A 198 -3.07 0.95 -13.77
CA LEU A 198 -3.87 1.39 -14.91
C LEU A 198 -3.60 2.83 -15.29
N LEU A 199 -3.51 3.72 -14.31
CA LEU A 199 -3.26 5.16 -14.54
C LEU A 199 -1.81 5.45 -14.98
N GLU A 200 -0.85 4.62 -14.60
CA GLU A 200 0.57 4.82 -14.96
C GLU A 200 0.93 4.18 -16.31
N ALA A 201 0.38 3.01 -16.63
CA ALA A 201 0.79 2.21 -17.78
C ALA A 201 -0.32 1.86 -18.78
N GLY A 202 -1.56 2.29 -18.52
CA GLY A 202 -2.73 1.85 -19.28
C GLY A 202 -3.15 0.42 -18.93
N MET A 203 -3.94 -0.21 -19.81
CA MET A 203 -4.55 -1.53 -19.62
C MET A 203 -3.57 -2.68 -19.88
N PRO A 204 -2.92 -3.30 -18.89
CA PRO A 204 -2.12 -4.50 -19.12
C PRO A 204 -3.05 -5.73 -19.14
N ALA A 205 -3.26 -6.30 -20.30
CA ALA A 205 -4.21 -7.38 -20.54
C ALA A 205 -3.92 -8.71 -19.80
N THR A 206 -2.72 -8.92 -19.25
CA THR A 206 -2.24 -10.24 -18.84
C THR A 206 -1.83 -10.39 -17.38
N VAL A 207 -1.72 -9.31 -16.61
CA VAL A 207 -1.24 -9.36 -15.23
C VAL A 207 -2.38 -9.39 -14.23
N LYS A 208 -2.35 -10.34 -13.30
CA LYS A 208 -3.33 -10.46 -12.20
C LYS A 208 -3.50 -9.12 -11.48
N PRO A 209 -4.74 -8.65 -11.28
CA PRO A 209 -4.98 -7.40 -10.55
C PRO A 209 -4.58 -7.56 -9.08
N ARG A 210 -3.90 -6.53 -8.52
CA ARG A 210 -3.61 -6.44 -7.10
C ARG A 210 -4.64 -5.53 -6.44
N PHE A 211 -5.42 -6.11 -5.54
CA PHE A 211 -6.30 -5.42 -4.60
C PHE A 211 -5.80 -5.70 -3.19
N ASP A 212 -5.55 -4.66 -2.42
CA ASP A 212 -5.00 -4.80 -1.08
C ASP A 212 -6.11 -4.90 -0.03
N GLU A 213 -5.97 -5.82 0.92
CA GLU A 213 -6.84 -5.96 2.07
C GLU A 213 -6.33 -5.10 3.23
N ILE A 214 -7.11 -4.11 3.61
CA ILE A 214 -6.77 -3.19 4.70
C ILE A 214 -7.56 -3.57 5.94
N ALA A 215 -6.86 -3.86 7.03
CA ALA A 215 -7.48 -4.07 8.33
C ALA A 215 -7.98 -2.74 8.90
N LYS A 216 -9.26 -2.68 9.23
CA LYS A 216 -9.89 -1.56 9.92
C LYS A 216 -10.51 -2.06 11.23
N PHE A 217 -10.61 -1.16 12.20
CA PHE A 217 -11.11 -1.48 13.54
C PHE A 217 -12.06 -0.38 14.00
N PHE A 218 -13.13 -0.76 14.69
CA PHE A 218 -13.89 0.20 15.47
C PHE A 218 -13.09 0.66 16.69
N PRO A 219 -13.27 1.90 17.16
CA PRO A 219 -12.60 2.37 18.37
C PRO A 219 -12.88 1.45 19.56
N GLY A 220 -11.82 1.01 20.23
CA GLY A 220 -11.92 0.11 21.40
C GLY A 220 -12.15 -1.38 21.06
N GLU A 221 -12.37 -1.75 19.81
CA GLU A 221 -12.57 -3.15 19.39
C GLU A 221 -11.28 -3.78 18.87
N LYS A 222 -11.16 -5.12 19.08
CA LYS A 222 -10.06 -5.93 18.53
C LYS A 222 -10.45 -6.67 17.25
N ALA A 223 -11.74 -6.71 16.91
CA ALA A 223 -12.25 -7.40 15.74
C ALA A 223 -11.73 -6.71 14.46
N ARG A 224 -11.12 -7.50 13.59
CA ARG A 224 -10.61 -7.04 12.30
C ARG A 224 -11.74 -7.01 11.27
N HIS A 225 -11.92 -5.88 10.62
CA HIS A 225 -12.77 -5.72 9.46
C HIS A 225 -11.90 -5.43 8.24
N VAL A 226 -12.20 -6.06 7.12
CA VAL A 226 -11.45 -5.89 5.87
C VAL A 226 -12.17 -4.86 4.99
N VAL A 227 -11.39 -3.92 4.47
CA VAL A 227 -11.75 -3.02 3.38
C VAL A 227 -10.76 -3.28 2.25
N HIS A 228 -11.26 -3.55 1.05
CA HIS A 228 -10.40 -3.70 -0.13
C HIS A 228 -10.08 -2.34 -0.73
N ALA A 229 -8.83 -2.16 -1.20
CA ALA A 229 -8.41 -0.95 -1.89
C ALA A 229 -7.66 -1.28 -3.17
N ALA A 230 -7.82 -0.42 -4.18
CA ALA A 230 -7.17 -0.55 -5.48
C ALA A 230 -5.93 0.36 -5.64
N GLY A 231 -5.64 1.19 -4.65
CA GLY A 231 -4.51 2.11 -4.67
C GLY A 231 -4.44 3.01 -3.44
N ARG A 232 -3.59 4.03 -3.53
CA ARG A 232 -3.30 4.98 -2.45
C ARG A 232 -3.66 6.41 -2.85
N TYR A 233 -4.02 7.21 -1.86
CA TYR A 233 -4.18 8.65 -1.98
C TYR A 233 -3.22 9.36 -1.02
N PHE A 234 -2.18 9.98 -1.55
CA PHE A 234 -1.22 10.77 -0.78
C PHE A 234 -1.80 12.16 -0.50
N THR A 235 -1.95 12.50 0.78
CA THR A 235 -2.56 13.75 1.21
C THR A 235 -1.69 14.97 0.89
N SER A 236 -2.25 16.17 1.09
CA SER A 236 -1.55 17.44 0.85
C SER A 236 -0.56 17.84 1.94
N CYS A 237 -0.19 16.92 2.88
CA CYS A 237 0.83 17.23 3.87
C CYS A 237 2.21 17.42 3.21
N GLU A 238 3.04 18.28 3.79
CA GLU A 238 4.37 18.62 3.24
C GLU A 238 5.28 17.40 3.13
N ALA A 239 5.24 16.49 4.10
CA ALA A 239 6.03 15.27 4.11
C ALA A 239 5.77 14.33 2.91
N LEU A 240 4.62 14.46 2.23
CA LEU A 240 4.25 13.65 1.07
C LEU A 240 4.27 14.42 -0.25
N LYS A 241 4.77 15.67 -0.24
CA LYS A 241 4.76 16.56 -1.40
C LYS A 241 5.38 15.92 -2.64
N TYR A 242 6.61 15.46 -2.54
CA TYR A 242 7.33 14.87 -3.66
C TYR A 242 6.65 13.60 -4.20
N ARG A 243 6.12 12.76 -3.33
CA ARG A 243 5.38 11.56 -3.76
C ARG A 243 4.12 11.93 -4.52
N ARG A 244 3.35 12.89 -4.03
CA ARG A 244 2.09 13.34 -4.63
C ARG A 244 2.30 13.95 -6.01
N GLU A 245 3.41 14.65 -6.26
CA GLU A 245 3.70 15.36 -7.50
C GLU A 245 3.71 14.43 -8.74
N TRP A 246 4.13 13.18 -8.59
CA TRP A 246 4.14 12.22 -9.70
C TRP A 246 3.17 11.03 -9.54
N HIS A 247 2.41 10.99 -8.44
CA HIS A 247 1.50 9.88 -8.17
C HIS A 247 0.17 10.06 -8.89
N HIS A 248 -0.01 9.40 -10.01
CA HIS A 248 -1.15 9.57 -10.92
C HIS A 248 -2.51 9.39 -10.26
N LEU A 249 -2.67 8.42 -9.35
CA LEU A 249 -3.96 8.22 -8.67
C LEU A 249 -4.29 9.38 -7.72
N SER A 250 -3.31 9.94 -7.00
CA SER A 250 -3.57 11.12 -6.15
C SER A 250 -4.00 12.32 -6.97
N GLN A 251 -3.36 12.53 -8.12
CA GLN A 251 -3.76 13.58 -9.08
C GLN A 251 -5.16 13.31 -9.67
N SER A 252 -5.42 12.06 -10.09
CA SER A 252 -6.73 11.68 -10.62
C SER A 252 -7.86 11.92 -9.61
N ILE A 253 -7.67 11.56 -8.33
CA ILE A 253 -8.65 11.80 -7.27
C ILE A 253 -8.88 13.31 -7.06
N GLN A 254 -7.82 14.13 -7.03
CA GLN A 254 -7.92 15.56 -6.86
C GLN A 254 -8.67 16.23 -8.03
N ASN A 255 -8.36 15.83 -9.25
CA ASN A 255 -8.96 16.39 -10.46
C ASN A 255 -10.43 15.99 -10.63
N ASN A 256 -10.83 14.85 -10.04
CA ASN A 256 -12.19 14.32 -10.17
C ASN A 256 -13.04 14.45 -8.90
N LYS A 257 -12.64 15.25 -7.90
CA LYS A 257 -13.38 15.41 -6.64
C LYS A 257 -14.80 15.94 -6.80
N ASP A 258 -15.06 16.72 -7.86
CA ASP A 258 -16.38 17.30 -8.18
C ASP A 258 -16.91 16.76 -9.53
N ALA A 259 -16.35 15.68 -10.07
CA ALA A 259 -16.72 15.15 -11.36
C ALA A 259 -18.10 14.46 -11.35
N VAL A 260 -18.80 14.57 -12.48
CA VAL A 260 -20.01 13.81 -12.85
C VAL A 260 -19.65 12.66 -13.82
N ILE A 261 -18.55 12.80 -14.54
CA ILE A 261 -18.00 11.77 -15.43
C ILE A 261 -16.64 11.36 -14.87
N PHE A 262 -16.47 10.09 -14.63
CA PHE A 262 -15.25 9.54 -14.02
C PHE A 262 -14.35 8.89 -15.06
N PRO A 263 -13.02 8.82 -14.81
CA PRO A 263 -12.08 8.12 -15.67
C PRO A 263 -12.50 6.66 -15.92
N SER A 264 -12.28 6.17 -17.13
CA SER A 264 -12.56 4.79 -17.53
C SER A 264 -11.79 3.78 -16.67
N GLU A 265 -10.61 4.14 -16.20
CA GLU A 265 -9.74 3.34 -15.33
C GLU A 265 -10.39 3.06 -13.96
N TRP A 266 -11.18 4.01 -13.44
CA TRP A 266 -11.94 3.82 -12.19
C TRP A 266 -13.05 2.78 -12.39
N ILE A 267 -13.79 2.89 -13.49
CA ILE A 267 -14.86 1.96 -13.85
C ILE A 267 -14.28 0.56 -14.08
N GLU A 268 -13.19 0.46 -14.84
CA GLU A 268 -12.52 -0.81 -15.11
C GLU A 268 -11.96 -1.46 -13.84
N THR A 269 -11.45 -0.64 -12.91
CA THR A 269 -10.97 -1.12 -11.61
C THR A 269 -12.09 -1.79 -10.80
N ILE A 270 -13.26 -1.15 -10.71
CA ILE A 270 -14.40 -1.72 -9.98
C ILE A 270 -14.91 -2.98 -10.69
N ARG A 271 -15.01 -2.97 -12.02
CA ARG A 271 -15.39 -4.16 -12.81
C ARG A 271 -14.43 -5.33 -12.59
N SER A 272 -13.14 -5.05 -12.61
CA SER A 272 -12.09 -6.05 -12.36
C SER A 272 -12.15 -6.59 -10.93
N PHE A 273 -12.43 -5.73 -9.93
CA PHE A 273 -12.62 -6.16 -8.55
C PHE A 273 -13.84 -7.10 -8.44
N ILE A 274 -14.99 -6.71 -9.00
CA ILE A 274 -16.20 -7.56 -8.99
C ILE A 274 -15.91 -8.91 -9.66
N ALA A 275 -15.27 -8.90 -10.82
CA ALA A 275 -14.92 -10.13 -11.54
C ALA A 275 -13.95 -11.00 -10.73
N PHE A 276 -12.89 -10.42 -10.17
CA PHE A 276 -11.86 -11.14 -9.43
C PHE A 276 -12.40 -11.69 -8.10
N HIS A 277 -13.16 -10.88 -7.35
CA HIS A 277 -13.60 -11.22 -6.00
C HIS A 277 -14.81 -12.20 -6.01
N TYR A 278 -15.73 -12.03 -6.95
CA TYR A 278 -16.96 -12.81 -6.94
C TYR A 278 -16.99 -13.96 -7.96
N LEU A 279 -16.31 -13.86 -9.13
CA LEU A 279 -16.34 -14.91 -10.13
C LEU A 279 -15.33 -16.03 -9.88
N ILE A 280 -14.17 -15.74 -9.27
CA ILE A 280 -13.20 -16.79 -8.93
C ILE A 280 -13.76 -17.72 -7.85
N LEU A 281 -14.48 -17.16 -6.88
CA LEU A 281 -15.12 -17.95 -5.82
C LEU A 281 -16.24 -18.85 -6.37
N THR A 282 -16.86 -18.48 -7.48
CA THR A 282 -17.95 -19.24 -8.12
C THR A 282 -17.47 -20.28 -9.12
N SER A 283 -16.21 -20.24 -9.57
CA SER A 283 -15.65 -21.26 -10.47
C SER A 283 -15.39 -22.61 -9.80
N VAL A 284 -15.43 -22.67 -8.47
CA VAL A 284 -15.22 -23.89 -7.68
C VAL A 284 -16.51 -24.64 -7.37
N LEU A 285 -17.68 -24.00 -7.56
CA LEU A 285 -18.99 -24.62 -7.35
C LEU A 285 -19.77 -24.67 -8.66
N PRO A 286 -20.51 -25.77 -8.96
CA PRO A 286 -21.34 -25.84 -10.15
C PRO A 286 -22.41 -24.74 -10.12
N PHE A 287 -22.37 -23.86 -11.11
CA PHE A 287 -23.24 -22.70 -11.24
C PHE A 287 -24.65 -23.12 -11.64
N SER A 288 -25.52 -23.15 -10.67
CA SER A 288 -26.96 -22.99 -10.93
C SER A 288 -27.30 -21.53 -10.76
N GLY A 289 -27.56 -20.71 -11.69
CA GLY A 289 -27.79 -19.25 -11.61
C GLY A 289 -28.75 -18.74 -10.49
N THR A 290 -28.81 -19.42 -9.38
CA THR A 290 -29.66 -19.27 -8.20
C THR A 290 -28.93 -18.69 -6.97
N GLY A 291 -27.70 -18.23 -7.11
CA GLY A 291 -26.98 -17.54 -6.01
C GLY A 291 -27.70 -16.25 -5.56
N PRO A 292 -27.52 -15.83 -4.30
CA PRO A 292 -28.14 -14.60 -3.81
C PRO A 292 -27.68 -13.40 -4.66
N GLU A 293 -28.62 -12.48 -4.87
CA GLU A 293 -28.40 -11.24 -5.60
C GLU A 293 -27.27 -10.43 -4.95
N LEU A 294 -26.35 -9.89 -5.76
CA LEU A 294 -25.31 -8.96 -5.33
C LEU A 294 -25.73 -7.52 -5.64
N VAL A 295 -25.99 -6.75 -4.62
CA VAL A 295 -26.34 -5.33 -4.74
C VAL A 295 -25.05 -4.51 -4.65
N ILE A 296 -24.75 -3.77 -5.71
CA ILE A 296 -23.66 -2.79 -5.73
C ILE A 296 -24.23 -1.46 -5.30
N THR A 297 -23.68 -0.90 -4.24
CA THR A 297 -24.07 0.40 -3.71
C THR A 297 -22.85 1.28 -3.41
N VAL A 298 -23.09 2.53 -3.18
CA VAL A 298 -22.04 3.54 -2.88
C VAL A 298 -22.35 4.23 -1.57
N ILE A 299 -21.30 4.82 -0.98
CA ILE A 299 -21.49 5.70 0.18
C ILE A 299 -22.35 6.90 -0.26
N PRO A 300 -23.41 7.24 0.50
CA PRO A 300 -24.32 8.31 0.14
C PRO A 300 -23.65 9.68 0.25
N ALA A 301 -24.12 10.63 -0.53
CA ALA A 301 -23.77 12.03 -0.33
C ALA A 301 -24.39 12.57 0.97
N ARG A 302 -23.76 13.59 1.55
CA ARG A 302 -24.38 14.37 2.62
C ARG A 302 -25.56 15.18 2.05
N PRO A 303 -26.53 15.55 2.89
CA PRO A 303 -27.74 16.23 2.42
C PRO A 303 -27.51 17.52 1.64
N ASP A 304 -26.40 18.21 1.90
CA ASP A 304 -25.99 19.47 1.27
C ASP A 304 -25.05 19.32 0.06
N ARG A 305 -24.78 18.08 -0.37
CA ARG A 305 -23.83 17.79 -1.44
C ARG A 305 -24.46 16.97 -2.57
N PRO A 306 -24.05 17.19 -3.83
CA PRO A 306 -24.47 16.34 -4.94
C PRO A 306 -24.00 14.90 -4.72
N HIS A 307 -24.83 13.94 -5.12
CA HIS A 307 -24.53 12.51 -4.95
C HIS A 307 -23.56 12.02 -6.03
N ARG A 308 -22.32 12.48 -5.97
CA ARG A 308 -21.25 12.22 -6.94
C ARG A 308 -21.04 10.72 -7.20
N LEU A 309 -20.98 9.90 -6.14
CA LEU A 309 -20.76 8.47 -6.30
C LEU A 309 -21.96 7.75 -6.95
N ALA A 310 -23.17 8.33 -6.94
CA ALA A 310 -24.27 7.80 -7.73
C ALA A 310 -24.01 7.90 -9.24
N HIS A 311 -23.32 8.95 -9.70
CA HIS A 311 -22.90 9.06 -11.10
C HIS A 311 -21.82 8.00 -11.44
N LEU A 312 -20.88 7.74 -10.53
CA LEU A 312 -19.92 6.64 -10.69
C LEU A 312 -20.63 5.30 -10.83
N LEU A 313 -21.63 5.04 -9.98
CA LEU A 313 -22.42 3.82 -10.01
C LEU A 313 -23.23 3.70 -11.30
N ALA A 314 -23.80 4.78 -11.80
CA ALA A 314 -24.52 4.81 -13.07
C ALA A 314 -23.61 4.51 -14.27
N GLN A 315 -22.40 5.06 -14.31
CA GLN A 315 -21.41 4.72 -15.34
C GLN A 315 -20.98 3.25 -15.25
N LEU A 316 -20.78 2.73 -14.03
CA LEU A 316 -20.48 1.32 -13.82
C LEU A 316 -21.62 0.44 -14.34
N GLN A 317 -22.88 0.77 -14.03
CA GLN A 317 -24.07 0.05 -14.53
C GLN A 317 -24.13 0.07 -16.05
N ALA A 318 -23.92 1.23 -16.68
CA ALA A 318 -23.91 1.36 -18.14
C ALA A 318 -22.82 0.49 -18.79
N SER A 319 -21.67 0.34 -18.13
CA SER A 319 -20.55 -0.49 -18.60
C SER A 319 -20.75 -1.99 -18.38
N TYR A 320 -21.72 -2.38 -17.56
CA TYR A 320 -21.94 -3.78 -17.17
C TYR A 320 -22.29 -4.68 -18.36
N GLY A 321 -23.21 -4.26 -19.22
CA GLY A 321 -23.65 -5.02 -20.40
C GLY A 321 -22.54 -5.28 -21.43
N THR A 322 -21.42 -4.59 -21.35
CA THR A 322 -20.27 -4.75 -22.26
C THR A 322 -19.28 -5.82 -21.82
N ASN A 323 -19.42 -6.38 -20.59
CA ASN A 323 -18.52 -7.40 -20.07
C ASN A 323 -19.21 -8.77 -19.91
N PRO A 324 -18.95 -9.74 -20.83
CA PRO A 324 -19.60 -11.07 -20.79
C PRO A 324 -19.33 -11.86 -19.49
N ARG A 325 -18.21 -11.57 -18.80
CA ARG A 325 -17.88 -12.27 -17.53
C ARG A 325 -18.82 -11.86 -16.41
N LEU A 326 -19.18 -10.57 -16.33
CA LEU A 326 -20.09 -10.08 -15.28
C LEU A 326 -21.53 -10.54 -15.48
N ASN A 327 -21.94 -10.89 -16.70
CA ASN A 327 -23.30 -11.40 -17.00
C ASN A 327 -23.62 -12.72 -16.27
N ARG A 328 -22.64 -13.38 -15.66
CA ARG A 328 -22.82 -14.55 -14.80
C ARG A 328 -23.28 -14.23 -13.38
N LEU A 329 -23.22 -12.96 -12.97
CA LEU A 329 -23.64 -12.49 -11.66
C LEU A 329 -25.02 -11.82 -11.75
N ARG A 330 -25.89 -12.09 -10.79
CA ARG A 330 -27.14 -11.31 -10.62
C ARG A 330 -26.79 -10.02 -9.90
N LEU A 331 -26.48 -8.96 -10.65
CA LEU A 331 -26.12 -7.67 -10.13
C LEU A 331 -27.30 -6.70 -10.15
N THR A 332 -27.47 -5.96 -9.07
CA THR A 332 -28.37 -4.82 -8.96
C THR A 332 -27.55 -3.60 -8.53
N PHE A 333 -27.79 -2.45 -9.17
CA PHE A 333 -27.11 -1.20 -8.87
C PHE A 333 -28.10 -0.26 -8.19
N ASN A 334 -27.88 0.04 -6.90
CA ASN A 334 -28.77 0.91 -6.14
C ASN A 334 -27.98 1.92 -5.31
N PRO A 335 -27.94 3.21 -5.68
CA PRO A 335 -27.23 4.23 -4.93
C PRO A 335 -27.93 4.65 -3.65
N ASN A 336 -29.20 4.29 -3.45
CA ASN A 336 -30.07 4.77 -2.41
C ASN A 336 -30.29 3.78 -1.25
N VAL A 337 -29.44 2.75 -1.15
CA VAL A 337 -29.51 1.75 -0.05
C VAL A 337 -29.20 2.39 1.30
N LEU A 338 -28.23 3.32 1.29
CA LEU A 338 -27.77 4.05 2.45
C LEU A 338 -28.12 5.55 2.33
N GLY A 339 -28.31 6.21 3.47
CA GLY A 339 -28.54 7.65 3.53
C GLY A 339 -27.89 8.29 4.73
N TYR A 340 -27.75 9.62 4.71
CA TYR A 340 -27.33 10.41 5.88
C TYR A 340 -28.49 11.24 6.42
N ARG A 341 -28.62 11.27 7.73
CA ARG A 341 -29.50 12.22 8.43
C ARG A 341 -28.90 13.62 8.36
N PRO A 342 -29.72 14.69 8.45
CA PRO A 342 -29.24 16.05 8.60
C PRO A 342 -28.28 16.21 9.79
N GLY A 343 -27.30 17.14 9.67
CA GLY A 343 -26.33 17.41 10.73
C GLY A 343 -25.01 16.64 10.63
N VAL A 344 -24.85 15.76 9.63
CA VAL A 344 -23.58 15.06 9.40
C VAL A 344 -22.48 16.07 9.04
N GLN A 345 -21.36 16.04 9.78
CA GLN A 345 -20.22 16.95 9.61
C GLN A 345 -19.27 16.50 8.52
N SER A 346 -18.52 17.45 7.94
CA SER A 346 -17.46 17.17 6.96
C SER A 346 -16.22 16.64 7.64
N GLN A 347 -15.82 15.42 7.32
CA GLN A 347 -14.61 14.80 7.90
C GLN A 347 -13.30 15.49 7.49
N SER A 348 -13.27 16.12 6.31
CA SER A 348 -12.09 16.81 5.78
C SER A 348 -12.01 18.29 6.18
N HIS A 349 -13.13 18.99 6.18
CA HIS A 349 -13.18 20.42 6.54
C HIS A 349 -13.09 20.66 8.06
N ASP A 350 -13.74 19.80 8.85
CA ASP A 350 -13.83 20.00 10.30
C ASP A 350 -12.67 19.36 11.07
N HIS A 351 -11.64 18.84 10.38
CA HIS A 351 -10.45 18.21 10.95
C HIS A 351 -10.75 17.24 12.11
N LEU A 352 -11.83 16.50 12.01
CA LEU A 352 -12.30 15.60 13.06
C LEU A 352 -11.22 14.57 13.43
N LYS A 353 -10.97 14.41 14.74
CA LYS A 353 -10.16 13.33 15.28
C LYS A 353 -10.84 11.98 14.98
N GLN A 354 -10.08 10.90 15.04
CA GLN A 354 -10.56 9.56 14.66
C GLN A 354 -11.88 9.19 15.35
N GLU A 355 -11.98 9.34 16.68
CA GLU A 355 -13.18 9.02 17.45
C GLU A 355 -14.41 9.84 17.02
N ALA A 356 -14.21 11.16 16.81
CA ALA A 356 -15.28 12.04 16.34
C ALA A 356 -15.76 11.66 14.92
N ARG A 357 -14.88 11.17 14.04
CA ARG A 357 -15.28 10.64 12.73
C ARG A 357 -16.18 9.42 12.85
N PHE A 358 -15.85 8.50 13.77
CA PHE A 358 -16.67 7.32 14.04
C PHE A 358 -18.03 7.71 14.63
N ALA A 359 -18.07 8.60 15.62
CA ALA A 359 -19.32 9.09 16.23
C ALA A 359 -20.21 9.78 15.17
N ASN A 360 -19.64 10.68 14.37
CA ASN A 360 -20.37 11.40 13.32
C ASN A 360 -21.05 10.44 12.31
N VAL A 361 -20.34 9.39 11.88
CA VAL A 361 -20.93 8.41 10.95
C VAL A 361 -21.96 7.52 11.66
N ARG A 362 -21.66 7.07 12.87
CA ARG A 362 -22.57 6.24 13.70
C ARG A 362 -23.94 6.90 13.85
N ASP A 363 -23.95 8.18 14.16
CA ASP A 363 -25.16 8.89 14.56
C ASP A 363 -26.00 9.35 13.34
N HIS A 364 -25.40 9.43 12.15
CA HIS A 364 -26.06 9.98 10.97
C HIS A 364 -26.28 9.00 9.81
N LEU A 365 -25.43 7.99 9.63
CA LEU A 365 -25.60 6.98 8.57
C LEU A 365 -26.76 6.04 8.92
N TYR A 366 -27.58 5.69 7.93
CA TYR A 366 -28.67 4.73 8.13
C TYR A 366 -28.94 3.92 6.85
N VAL A 367 -29.65 2.80 6.98
CA VAL A 367 -30.20 2.01 5.85
C VAL A 367 -31.56 2.59 5.49
N ALA A 368 -31.73 3.01 4.25
CA ALA A 368 -32.93 3.72 3.81
C ALA A 368 -34.17 2.79 3.79
N ASN A 369 -34.01 1.56 3.33
CA ASN A 369 -35.08 0.56 3.27
C ASN A 369 -34.58 -0.82 3.76
N PRO A 370 -34.67 -1.11 5.07
CA PRO A 370 -34.18 -2.37 5.63
C PRO A 370 -34.84 -3.64 5.01
N SER A 371 -36.09 -3.56 4.56
CA SER A 371 -36.79 -4.70 3.97
C SER A 371 -36.18 -5.16 2.63
N GLU A 372 -35.51 -4.26 1.90
CA GLU A 372 -34.82 -4.59 0.65
C GLU A 372 -33.44 -5.21 0.85
N VAL A 373 -32.92 -5.24 2.10
CA VAL A 373 -31.59 -5.73 2.44
C VAL A 373 -31.58 -7.22 2.75
N GLN A 374 -32.67 -7.73 3.29
CA GLN A 374 -32.78 -9.09 3.82
C GLN A 374 -32.29 -10.15 2.82
N GLY A 375 -31.31 -10.97 3.24
CA GLY A 375 -30.80 -12.13 2.51
C GLY A 375 -29.92 -11.81 1.29
N LYS A 376 -29.76 -10.53 0.91
CA LYS A 376 -28.92 -10.13 -0.22
C LYS A 376 -27.47 -9.96 0.18
N ARG A 377 -26.56 -10.03 -0.81
CA ARG A 377 -25.15 -9.68 -0.66
C ARG A 377 -24.95 -8.24 -1.10
N PHE A 378 -24.01 -7.54 -0.47
CA PHE A 378 -23.69 -6.15 -0.79
C PHE A 378 -22.21 -5.95 -1.08
N LEU A 379 -21.92 -5.12 -2.08
CA LEU A 379 -20.64 -4.45 -2.26
C LEU A 379 -20.87 -2.94 -2.07
N VAL A 380 -20.25 -2.39 -1.01
CA VAL A 380 -20.30 -0.95 -0.72
C VAL A 380 -19.02 -0.29 -1.23
N ILE A 381 -19.15 0.71 -2.08
CA ILE A 381 -18.04 1.40 -2.74
C ILE A 381 -17.88 2.82 -2.18
N ASP A 382 -16.63 3.20 -1.90
CA ASP A 382 -16.22 4.58 -1.61
C ASP A 382 -15.08 4.97 -2.56
N ASP A 383 -14.83 6.25 -2.78
CA ASP A 383 -13.69 6.69 -3.58
C ASP A 383 -12.39 6.67 -2.76
N VAL A 384 -12.40 7.27 -1.57
CA VAL A 384 -11.22 7.37 -0.70
C VAL A 384 -11.58 7.00 0.74
N THR A 385 -10.89 6.01 1.28
CA THR A 385 -11.03 5.65 2.69
C THR A 385 -9.83 6.12 3.52
N THR A 386 -10.09 6.67 4.71
CA THR A 386 -9.06 7.07 5.68
C THR A 386 -9.10 6.16 6.90
N THR A 387 -9.97 6.44 7.85
CA THR A 387 -10.20 5.61 9.04
C THR A 387 -11.03 4.36 8.73
N GLY A 388 -11.78 4.39 7.64
CA GLY A 388 -12.75 3.37 7.27
C GLY A 388 -14.09 3.51 7.98
N SER A 389 -14.30 4.53 8.81
CA SER A 389 -15.52 4.69 9.63
C SER A 389 -16.81 4.55 8.80
N THR A 390 -16.86 5.18 7.63
CA THR A 390 -18.05 5.15 6.76
C THR A 390 -18.33 3.73 6.24
N LEU A 391 -17.31 3.06 5.70
CA LEU A 391 -17.45 1.69 5.19
C LEU A 391 -17.75 0.67 6.30
N LEU A 392 -17.14 0.84 7.48
CA LEU A 392 -17.40 -0.03 8.62
C LEU A 392 -18.84 0.08 9.13
N TYR A 393 -19.37 1.31 9.28
CA TYR A 393 -20.77 1.49 9.69
C TYR A 393 -21.75 1.09 8.60
N ALA A 394 -21.43 1.33 7.32
CA ALA A 394 -22.23 0.79 6.22
C ALA A 394 -22.33 -0.74 6.29
N LYS A 395 -21.19 -1.41 6.47
CA LYS A 395 -21.14 -2.87 6.68
C LYS A 395 -21.98 -3.31 7.87
N LYS A 396 -21.77 -2.64 9.03
CA LYS A 396 -22.51 -2.96 10.26
C LYS A 396 -24.00 -2.83 10.06
N TYR A 397 -24.50 -1.70 9.58
CA TYR A 397 -25.91 -1.41 9.47
C TYR A 397 -26.62 -2.28 8.42
N LEU A 398 -25.95 -2.61 7.30
CA LEU A 398 -26.47 -3.57 6.33
C LEU A 398 -26.53 -4.99 6.93
N THR A 399 -25.53 -5.40 7.70
CA THR A 399 -25.55 -6.68 8.40
C THR A 399 -26.67 -6.74 9.45
N ASP A 400 -26.82 -5.68 10.23
CA ASP A 400 -27.90 -5.56 11.23
C ASP A 400 -29.30 -5.56 10.57
N ALA A 401 -29.41 -5.06 9.33
CA ALA A 401 -30.64 -5.13 8.52
C ALA A 401 -30.85 -6.47 7.80
N GLY A 402 -30.00 -7.47 8.03
CA GLY A 402 -30.16 -8.83 7.53
C GLY A 402 -29.49 -9.13 6.20
N ALA A 403 -28.49 -8.35 5.76
CA ALA A 403 -27.65 -8.71 4.64
C ALA A 403 -26.93 -10.04 4.89
N SER A 404 -26.88 -10.93 3.88
CA SER A 404 -26.19 -12.24 3.99
C SER A 404 -24.66 -12.09 3.99
N SER A 405 -24.13 -11.09 3.28
CA SER A 405 -22.74 -10.66 3.35
C SER A 405 -22.57 -9.21 2.90
N VAL A 406 -21.55 -8.53 3.42
CA VAL A 406 -21.22 -7.16 3.02
C VAL A 406 -19.72 -7.04 2.83
N ASP A 407 -19.30 -6.74 1.61
CA ASP A 407 -17.93 -6.42 1.26
C ASP A 407 -17.78 -4.91 1.07
N CYS A 408 -16.61 -4.37 1.45
CA CYS A 408 -16.28 -2.96 1.35
C CYS A 408 -15.11 -2.75 0.40
N PHE A 409 -15.25 -1.82 -0.54
CA PHE A 409 -14.24 -1.48 -1.52
C PHE A 409 -14.02 0.03 -1.58
N SER A 410 -12.77 0.46 -1.70
CA SER A 410 -12.40 1.83 -1.96
C SER A 410 -11.42 1.91 -3.13
N LEU A 411 -11.54 2.93 -3.97
CA LEU A 411 -10.56 3.16 -5.04
C LEU A 411 -9.18 3.47 -4.46
N ALA A 412 -9.13 4.19 -3.32
CA ALA A 412 -7.86 4.49 -2.67
C ALA A 412 -7.93 4.51 -1.14
N GLN A 413 -6.86 4.03 -0.51
CA GLN A 413 -6.56 4.24 0.90
C GLN A 413 -5.75 5.52 1.07
N THR A 414 -6.17 6.40 1.98
CA THR A 414 -5.39 7.60 2.35
C THR A 414 -4.07 7.21 3.02
N VAL A 415 -2.99 7.73 2.50
CA VAL A 415 -1.68 7.80 3.17
C VAL A 415 -1.54 9.17 3.78
N SER A 416 -1.51 9.23 5.12
CA SER A 416 -1.29 10.44 5.89
C SER A 416 0.20 10.61 6.22
N ASP A 417 0.55 11.73 6.87
CA ASP A 417 1.92 12.07 7.25
C ASP A 417 2.66 10.89 7.88
N PRO A 418 3.72 10.36 7.25
CA PRO A 418 4.47 9.21 7.73
C PRO A 418 5.27 9.50 9.00
N LEU A 419 5.50 10.78 9.32
CA LEU A 419 6.26 11.23 10.49
C LEU A 419 5.39 11.46 11.73
N LYS A 420 4.07 11.53 11.57
CA LYS A 420 3.13 11.90 12.64
C LYS A 420 3.01 10.87 13.78
N TYR A 421 3.59 9.69 13.63
CA TYR A 421 3.50 8.57 14.57
C TYR A 421 4.89 8.07 15.02
N GLN A 422 5.81 9.01 15.18
CA GLN A 422 7.10 8.75 15.83
C GLN A 422 6.95 8.74 17.35
#